data_0aa15729b0b31dbbbd97182fd74573f2
#
_entry.id   0aa15729b0b31dbbbd97182fd74573f2
#
_cell.length_a   1.000
_cell.length_b   1.000
_cell.length_c   1.000
_cell.angle_alpha   90.00
_cell.angle_beta   90.00
_cell.angle_gamma   90.00
#
_symmetry.space_group_name_H-M   'P 1'
#
loop_
_entity.id
_entity.type
_entity.pdbx_description
1 polymer ?
#
loop_
_entity_poly.entity_id
_entity_poly.type
_entity_poly.pdbx_seq_one_letter_code
_entity_poly.pdbx_strand_id
1 'polypeptide(L)'
;MDAALSARSVRRRVLLRAAACAVMMSAGACHSPYFLTVEDHVCRAGDDLTLIAKLEYRGVYIFNRGTDDKRLRFFLDGRPIGDDETNDEGYARVKHDFDAPGAHRLVVAYDRDGVWAAEAAATVFVWRKHEPILVVDVDHTVADTRVRDLLTRSGTETSQPMPDAPEVLRELAQSFHVVYLTTRPRELIPKTREWLQRHGFPAGPVLAWDVDRHSWSPRDYKRERLDDLQDAFAAVNIGIGDRSHDRKAYSKRKLFTIMLDRDSPKRVNDVVYLPDWSAVRELFARNPQLFSPELRRDEPVRLPVR
;
A
#
# COMPACT_ATOMS: atom_id res chain seq x y z
N MET A 1 13.56 -33.28 37.28
CA MET A 1 13.17 -31.96 37.86
C MET A 1 13.88 -30.78 37.19
N ASP A 2 14.87 -31.00 36.33
CA ASP A 2 15.70 -29.94 35.72
C ASP A 2 15.21 -29.36 34.38
N ALA A 3 14.35 -30.08 33.64
CA ALA A 3 13.85 -29.60 32.36
C ALA A 3 12.83 -28.44 32.48
N ALA A 4 12.07 -28.37 33.58
CA ALA A 4 11.06 -27.32 33.80
C ALA A 4 11.66 -25.97 34.21
N LEU A 5 12.86 -25.98 34.82
CA LEU A 5 13.57 -24.76 35.20
C LEU A 5 14.24 -24.06 34.00
N SER A 6 14.69 -24.83 33.01
CA SER A 6 15.28 -24.30 31.77
C SER A 6 14.27 -23.55 30.92
N ALA A 7 13.05 -24.11 30.75
CA ALA A 7 11.99 -23.48 29.95
C ALA A 7 11.47 -22.15 30.53
N ARG A 8 11.45 -22.03 31.89
CA ARG A 8 11.04 -20.78 32.54
C ARG A 8 12.10 -19.68 32.40
N SER A 9 13.40 -20.02 32.39
CA SER A 9 14.48 -19.04 32.22
C SER A 9 14.52 -18.46 30.82
N VAL A 10 14.24 -19.27 29.79
CA VAL A 10 14.19 -18.81 28.38
C VAL A 10 12.97 -17.91 28.14
N ARG A 11 11.77 -18.28 28.66
CA ARG A 11 10.58 -17.44 28.55
C ARG A 11 10.73 -16.09 29.28
N ARG A 12 11.38 -16.07 30.44
CA ARG A 12 11.65 -14.84 31.19
C ARG A 12 12.66 -13.92 30.48
N ARG A 13 13.64 -14.47 29.77
CA ARG A 13 14.60 -13.70 28.96
C ARG A 13 13.98 -13.13 27.70
N VAL A 14 13.02 -13.83 27.06
CA VAL A 14 12.29 -13.33 25.89
C VAL A 14 11.31 -12.22 26.29
N LEU A 15 10.59 -12.37 27.41
CA LEU A 15 9.67 -11.33 27.91
C LEU A 15 10.41 -10.08 28.43
N LEU A 16 11.57 -10.24 29.07
CA LEU A 16 12.41 -9.10 29.49
C LEU A 16 13.06 -8.37 28.31
N ARG A 17 13.34 -9.06 27.21
CA ARG A 17 13.85 -8.43 25.99
C ARG A 17 12.76 -7.69 25.21
N ALA A 18 11.52 -8.18 25.18
CA ALA A 18 10.37 -7.46 24.61
C ALA A 18 10.03 -6.19 25.41
N ALA A 19 10.15 -6.23 26.75
CA ALA A 19 9.97 -5.04 27.59
C ALA A 19 11.13 -4.03 27.46
N ALA A 20 12.37 -4.50 27.22
CA ALA A 20 13.52 -3.62 27.00
C ALA A 20 13.42 -2.86 25.66
N CYS A 21 12.84 -3.46 24.61
CA CYS A 21 12.57 -2.75 23.36
C CYS A 21 11.54 -1.62 23.52
N ALA A 22 10.55 -1.77 24.40
CA ALA A 22 9.56 -0.72 24.68
C ALA A 22 10.13 0.47 25.47
N VAL A 23 11.19 0.26 26.26
CA VAL A 23 11.82 1.30 27.08
C VAL A 23 12.97 2.02 26.35
N MET A 24 13.56 1.42 25.32
CA MET A 24 14.62 2.07 24.52
C MET A 24 14.09 3.05 23.45
N MET A 25 12.77 3.19 23.28
CA MET A 25 12.20 4.21 22.40
C MET A 25 12.24 5.64 22.98
N SER A 26 12.76 5.84 24.19
CA SER A 26 12.79 7.17 24.84
C SER A 26 14.18 7.72 25.12
N ALA A 27 15.26 7.04 24.71
CA ALA A 27 16.62 7.51 24.92
C ALA A 27 17.39 7.63 23.60
N GLY A 28 17.47 8.85 23.05
CA GLY A 28 18.40 9.28 22.01
C GLY A 28 18.31 8.46 20.72
N ALA A 29 17.60 8.97 19.72
CA ALA A 29 17.52 8.35 18.38
C ALA A 29 18.92 8.27 17.75
N CYS A 30 19.67 7.22 18.03
CA CYS A 30 20.72 6.76 17.13
C CYS A 30 20.02 6.37 15.82
N HIS A 31 19.99 7.28 14.85
CA HIS A 31 19.42 7.01 13.54
C HIS A 31 20.28 5.91 12.91
N SER A 32 19.70 4.72 12.81
CA SER A 32 20.33 3.63 12.05
C SER A 32 20.72 4.18 10.67
N PRO A 33 21.94 3.91 10.17
CA PRO A 33 22.34 4.29 8.83
C PRO A 33 21.55 3.53 7.76
N TYR A 34 20.79 2.51 8.17
CA TYR A 34 20.01 1.68 7.28
C TYR A 34 18.56 2.16 7.20
N PHE A 35 17.99 2.02 6.02
CA PHE A 35 16.59 2.26 5.72
C PHE A 35 16.00 0.98 5.14
N LEU A 36 15.12 0.34 5.90
CA LEU A 36 14.42 -0.87 5.47
C LEU A 36 13.02 -0.49 5.02
N THR A 37 12.64 -0.94 3.84
CA THR A 37 11.31 -0.74 3.27
C THR A 37 10.68 -2.08 2.97
N VAL A 38 9.41 -2.23 3.35
CA VAL A 38 8.55 -3.37 3.02
C VAL A 38 7.29 -2.84 2.38
N GLU A 39 6.92 -3.38 1.23
CA GLU A 39 5.69 -3.02 0.53
C GLU A 39 4.49 -3.74 1.15
N ASP A 40 3.29 -3.14 1.00
CA ASP A 40 2.07 -3.90 1.18
C ASP A 40 1.91 -4.87 0.02
N HIS A 41 1.41 -6.03 0.33
CA HIS A 41 1.14 -7.05 -0.65
C HIS A 41 -0.35 -7.36 -0.71
N VAL A 42 -0.80 -7.81 -1.86
CA VAL A 42 -2.15 -8.33 -2.05
C VAL A 42 -2.08 -9.59 -2.87
N CYS A 43 -2.76 -10.64 -2.41
CA CYS A 43 -2.87 -11.91 -3.13
C CYS A 43 -4.26 -12.52 -2.94
N ARG A 44 -4.57 -13.49 -3.78
CA ARG A 44 -5.78 -14.30 -3.65
C ARG A 44 -5.56 -15.41 -2.62
N ALA A 45 -6.58 -15.71 -1.82
CA ALA A 45 -6.58 -16.87 -0.94
C ALA A 45 -6.37 -18.17 -1.75
N GLY A 46 -5.44 -19.00 -1.32
CA GLY A 46 -4.99 -20.22 -1.98
C GLY A 46 -3.78 -20.02 -2.92
N ASP A 47 -3.27 -18.79 -3.07
CA ASP A 47 -2.07 -18.53 -3.86
C ASP A 47 -0.83 -18.41 -2.96
N ASP A 48 0.31 -18.73 -3.54
CA ASP A 48 1.60 -18.37 -2.98
C ASP A 48 1.99 -16.93 -3.39
N LEU A 49 2.73 -16.28 -2.52
CA LEU A 49 3.18 -14.90 -2.74
C LEU A 49 4.66 -14.76 -2.37
N THR A 50 5.41 -14.06 -3.20
CA THR A 50 6.77 -13.64 -2.87
C THR A 50 6.73 -12.30 -2.13
N LEU A 51 7.05 -12.36 -0.85
CA LEU A 51 7.17 -11.19 0.03
C LEU A 51 8.53 -10.54 -0.21
N ILE A 52 8.56 -9.20 -0.35
CA ILE A 52 9.76 -8.48 -0.77
C ILE A 52 10.06 -7.37 0.23
N ALA A 53 11.34 -7.28 0.61
CA ALA A 53 11.88 -6.18 1.40
C ALA A 53 13.13 -5.60 0.72
N LYS A 54 13.40 -4.32 0.95
CA LYS A 54 14.62 -3.67 0.48
C LYS A 54 15.34 -2.98 1.63
N LEU A 55 16.61 -3.33 1.81
CA LEU A 55 17.51 -2.67 2.74
C LEU A 55 18.45 -1.75 1.99
N GLU A 56 18.50 -0.50 2.43
CA GLU A 56 19.32 0.54 1.83
C GLU A 56 20.14 1.26 2.88
N TYR A 57 21.28 1.76 2.47
CA TYR A 57 22.03 2.74 3.24
C TYR A 57 21.42 4.14 3.00
N ARG A 58 21.14 4.87 4.08
CA ARG A 58 20.50 6.20 4.01
C ARG A 58 21.38 7.19 3.25
N GLY A 59 20.86 7.73 2.18
CA GLY A 59 21.40 8.83 1.42
C GLY A 59 20.75 10.17 1.79
N VAL A 60 20.87 11.13 0.90
CA VAL A 60 20.26 12.45 1.02
C VAL A 60 18.85 12.40 0.42
N TYR A 61 17.85 12.80 1.21
CA TYR A 61 16.41 12.75 0.87
C TYR A 61 15.92 11.32 0.59
N ILE A 62 15.57 11.03 -0.68
CA ILE A 62 15.09 9.72 -1.15
C ILE A 62 16.16 8.92 -1.91
N PHE A 63 17.38 9.49 -2.05
CA PHE A 63 18.48 8.83 -2.75
C PHE A 63 19.24 7.93 -1.80
N ASN A 64 18.71 6.71 -1.63
CA ASN A 64 19.35 5.65 -0.86
C ASN A 64 20.15 4.73 -1.79
N ARG A 65 21.02 3.92 -1.21
CA ARG A 65 21.80 2.92 -1.93
C ARG A 65 21.50 1.54 -1.38
N GLY A 66 21.16 0.58 -2.23
CA GLY A 66 21.00 -0.82 -1.86
C GLY A 66 22.23 -1.37 -1.14
N THR A 67 22.01 -2.27 -0.21
CA THR A 67 23.03 -2.95 0.58
C THR A 67 22.94 -4.45 0.30
N ASP A 68 24.00 -5.03 -0.21
CA ASP A 68 24.15 -6.46 -0.52
C ASP A 68 24.61 -7.29 0.69
N ASP A 69 24.44 -8.59 0.60
CA ASP A 69 24.90 -9.61 1.58
C ASP A 69 24.44 -9.31 3.01
N LYS A 70 23.22 -8.84 3.18
CA LYS A 70 22.61 -8.60 4.50
C LYS A 70 21.42 -9.53 4.69
N ARG A 71 21.45 -10.33 5.75
CA ARG A 71 20.38 -11.26 6.08
C ARG A 71 19.19 -10.53 6.70
N LEU A 72 18.04 -10.60 6.02
CA LEU A 72 16.75 -10.11 6.49
C LEU A 72 15.89 -11.26 6.99
N ARG A 73 15.25 -11.10 8.13
CA ARG A 73 14.31 -12.06 8.70
C ARG A 73 12.89 -11.58 8.52
N PHE A 74 12.04 -12.47 8.06
CA PHE A 74 10.62 -12.20 7.79
C PHE A 74 9.74 -12.86 8.84
N PHE A 75 8.80 -12.09 9.37
CA PHE A 75 7.84 -12.53 10.38
C PHE A 75 6.42 -12.20 9.88
N LEU A 76 5.52 -13.17 9.95
CA LEU A 76 4.11 -12.99 9.66
C LEU A 76 3.30 -13.23 10.94
N ASP A 77 2.50 -12.26 11.35
CA ASP A 77 1.72 -12.29 12.60
C ASP A 77 2.58 -12.68 13.82
N GLY A 78 3.82 -12.18 13.85
CA GLY A 78 4.79 -12.44 14.93
C GLY A 78 5.49 -13.78 14.86
N ARG A 79 5.23 -14.62 13.84
CA ARG A 79 5.91 -15.91 13.63
C ARG A 79 6.96 -15.78 12.53
N PRO A 80 8.17 -16.33 12.72
CA PRO A 80 9.18 -16.35 11.66
C PRO A 80 8.70 -17.24 10.51
N ILE A 81 8.80 -16.74 9.27
CA ILE A 81 8.41 -17.47 8.05
C ILE A 81 9.60 -17.74 7.11
N GLY A 82 10.76 -17.14 7.39
CA GLY A 82 11.97 -17.36 6.63
C GLY A 82 12.94 -16.19 6.75
N ASP A 83 14.05 -16.33 6.09
CA ASP A 83 15.09 -15.31 5.94
C ASP A 83 15.71 -15.41 4.54
N ASP A 84 16.28 -14.31 4.07
CA ASP A 84 16.98 -14.23 2.81
C ASP A 84 18.09 -13.18 2.88
N GLU A 85 19.09 -13.30 2.04
CA GLU A 85 20.18 -12.33 1.93
C GLU A 85 19.89 -11.33 0.80
N THR A 86 20.16 -10.05 1.07
CA THR A 86 19.94 -9.01 0.08
C THR A 86 20.89 -9.14 -1.11
N ASN A 87 20.37 -8.92 -2.31
CA ASN A 87 21.17 -8.81 -3.51
C ASN A 87 21.86 -7.43 -3.60
N ASP A 88 22.60 -7.18 -4.67
CA ASP A 88 23.34 -5.93 -4.95
C ASP A 88 22.43 -4.67 -5.03
N GLU A 89 21.16 -4.85 -5.32
CA GLU A 89 20.14 -3.78 -5.28
C GLU A 89 19.49 -3.62 -3.88
N GLY A 90 19.82 -4.49 -2.92
CA GLY A 90 19.32 -4.49 -1.55
C GLY A 90 18.03 -5.27 -1.33
N TYR A 91 17.55 -6.07 -2.28
CA TYR A 91 16.30 -6.84 -2.14
C TYR A 91 16.54 -8.22 -1.54
N ALA A 92 15.68 -8.58 -0.57
CA ALA A 92 15.50 -9.94 -0.07
C ALA A 92 14.05 -10.39 -0.28
N ARG A 93 13.85 -11.70 -0.46
CA ARG A 93 12.56 -12.30 -0.86
C ARG A 93 12.30 -13.58 -0.08
N VAL A 94 11.06 -13.72 0.42
CA VAL A 94 10.59 -14.96 1.04
C VAL A 94 9.25 -15.34 0.42
N LYS A 95 9.13 -16.60 -0.01
CA LYS A 95 7.89 -17.13 -0.54
C LYS A 95 7.04 -17.70 0.60
N HIS A 96 5.73 -17.42 0.59
CA HIS A 96 4.80 -17.91 1.59
C HIS A 96 3.42 -18.17 0.98
N ASP A 97 2.74 -19.23 1.45
CA ASP A 97 1.41 -19.61 0.99
C ASP A 97 0.34 -18.99 1.89
N PHE A 98 -0.75 -18.50 1.30
CA PHE A 98 -1.84 -17.85 2.01
C PHE A 98 -3.17 -18.55 1.75
N ASP A 99 -3.57 -19.48 2.62
CA ASP A 99 -4.75 -20.34 2.42
C ASP A 99 -6.08 -19.63 2.71
N ALA A 100 -6.10 -18.68 3.63
CA ALA A 100 -7.33 -18.04 4.12
C ALA A 100 -7.33 -16.53 3.91
N PRO A 101 -8.50 -15.92 3.56
CA PRO A 101 -8.65 -14.49 3.50
C PRO A 101 -8.37 -13.82 4.84
N GLY A 102 -7.76 -12.63 4.80
CA GLY A 102 -7.44 -11.85 5.98
C GLY A 102 -6.43 -10.74 5.70
N ALA A 103 -6.09 -10.02 6.74
CA ALA A 103 -5.00 -9.06 6.75
C ALA A 103 -3.93 -9.53 7.72
N HIS A 104 -2.73 -9.79 7.23
CA HIS A 104 -1.62 -10.35 7.99
C HIS A 104 -0.54 -9.29 8.18
N ARG A 105 -0.04 -9.17 9.40
CA ARG A 105 1.06 -8.24 9.67
C ARG A 105 2.40 -8.86 9.28
N LEU A 106 3.02 -8.31 8.24
CA LEU A 106 4.38 -8.63 7.83
C LEU A 106 5.35 -7.69 8.56
N VAL A 107 6.36 -8.26 9.22
CA VAL A 107 7.47 -7.52 9.80
C VAL A 107 8.75 -8.09 9.23
N VAL A 108 9.64 -7.22 8.75
CA VAL A 108 10.98 -7.60 8.30
C VAL A 108 12.01 -6.88 9.16
N ALA A 109 13.03 -7.59 9.57
CA ALA A 109 14.05 -7.05 10.43
C ALA A 109 15.45 -7.41 9.92
N TYR A 110 16.35 -6.43 10.02
CA TYR A 110 17.78 -6.59 9.82
C TYR A 110 18.49 -6.66 11.18
N ASP A 111 19.15 -7.77 11.41
CA ASP A 111 19.95 -8.00 12.61
C ASP A 111 21.43 -7.83 12.26
N ARG A 112 22.09 -6.88 12.90
CA ARG A 112 23.53 -6.69 12.81
C ARG A 112 24.16 -7.14 14.12
N ASP A 113 24.94 -8.23 14.06
CA ASP A 113 25.71 -8.75 15.21
C ASP A 113 24.84 -9.04 16.46
N GLY A 114 23.60 -9.53 16.26
CA GLY A 114 22.66 -9.84 17.34
C GLY A 114 21.88 -8.63 17.86
N VAL A 115 21.96 -7.47 17.19
CA VAL A 115 21.21 -6.26 17.50
C VAL A 115 20.35 -5.86 16.31
N TRP A 116 19.05 -5.60 16.54
CA TRP A 116 18.17 -5.07 15.50
C TRP A 116 18.67 -3.71 15.01
N ALA A 117 19.15 -3.66 13.78
CA ALA A 117 19.68 -2.45 13.18
C ALA A 117 18.64 -1.69 12.34
N ALA A 118 17.64 -2.39 11.78
CA ALA A 118 16.49 -1.81 11.10
C ALA A 118 15.29 -2.76 11.18
N GLU A 119 14.09 -2.21 11.24
CA GLU A 119 12.83 -2.95 11.18
C GLU A 119 11.82 -2.17 10.33
N ALA A 120 11.01 -2.88 9.57
CA ALA A 120 9.90 -2.30 8.83
C ALA A 120 8.70 -3.26 8.84
N ALA A 121 7.50 -2.68 8.81
CA ALA A 121 6.26 -3.43 8.78
C ALA A 121 5.43 -3.08 7.55
N ALA A 122 4.64 -4.05 7.11
CA ALA A 122 3.66 -3.95 6.04
C ALA A 122 2.45 -4.83 6.36
N THR A 123 1.43 -4.76 5.52
CA THR A 123 0.29 -5.65 5.58
C THR A 123 0.22 -6.50 4.31
N VAL A 124 -0.03 -7.79 4.49
CA VAL A 124 -0.41 -8.68 3.39
C VAL A 124 -1.92 -8.82 3.43
N PHE A 125 -2.57 -8.34 2.38
CA PHE A 125 -4.02 -8.44 2.21
C PHE A 125 -4.33 -9.68 1.38
N VAL A 126 -5.06 -10.62 1.96
CA VAL A 126 -5.47 -11.86 1.31
C VAL A 126 -6.97 -11.80 1.07
N TRP A 127 -7.40 -11.77 -0.19
CA TRP A 127 -8.80 -11.60 -0.57
C TRP A 127 -9.32 -12.76 -1.40
N ARG A 128 -10.65 -12.90 -1.50
CA ARG A 128 -11.25 -13.88 -2.41
C ARG A 128 -11.30 -13.35 -3.83
N LYS A 129 -11.25 -14.25 -4.81
CA LYS A 129 -11.17 -13.94 -6.24
C LYS A 129 -12.23 -12.97 -6.77
N HIS A 130 -13.44 -13.04 -6.23
CA HIS A 130 -14.60 -12.30 -6.74
C HIS A 130 -15.03 -11.13 -5.85
N GLU A 131 -14.26 -10.80 -4.83
CA GLU A 131 -14.53 -9.63 -3.98
C GLU A 131 -14.26 -8.33 -4.76
N PRO A 132 -15.18 -7.36 -4.74
CA PRO A 132 -15.02 -6.14 -5.52
C PRO A 132 -13.84 -5.29 -5.05
N ILE A 133 -13.04 -4.80 -6.01
CA ILE A 133 -11.88 -3.96 -5.76
C ILE A 133 -12.07 -2.60 -6.42
N LEU A 134 -11.85 -1.55 -5.63
CA LEU A 134 -11.80 -0.15 -6.05
C LEU A 134 -10.35 0.32 -5.95
N VAL A 135 -9.80 0.80 -7.07
CA VAL A 135 -8.45 1.36 -7.14
C VAL A 135 -8.53 2.88 -7.10
N VAL A 136 -7.78 3.50 -6.20
CA VAL A 136 -7.76 4.95 -6.03
C VAL A 136 -6.33 5.48 -6.08
N ASP A 137 -6.11 6.57 -6.81
CA ASP A 137 -4.86 7.32 -6.76
C ASP A 137 -4.75 8.12 -5.47
N VAL A 138 -3.55 8.56 -5.10
CA VAL A 138 -3.31 9.27 -3.84
C VAL A 138 -3.21 10.78 -4.04
N ASP A 139 -2.25 11.24 -4.86
CA ASP A 139 -1.93 12.66 -4.97
C ASP A 139 -2.96 13.42 -5.79
N HIS A 140 -3.52 14.51 -5.24
CA HIS A 140 -4.62 15.29 -5.80
C HIS A 140 -5.95 14.53 -5.98
N THR A 141 -5.98 13.24 -5.58
CA THR A 141 -7.18 12.43 -5.56
C THR A 141 -7.72 12.27 -4.14
N VAL A 142 -6.95 11.73 -3.20
CA VAL A 142 -7.32 11.65 -1.78
C VAL A 142 -6.55 12.64 -0.91
N ALA A 143 -5.36 13.07 -1.34
CA ALA A 143 -4.51 14.03 -0.63
C ALA A 143 -4.33 15.32 -1.45
N ASP A 144 -4.54 16.47 -0.83
CA ASP A 144 -4.14 17.78 -1.40
C ASP A 144 -2.62 17.93 -1.24
N THR A 145 -1.88 17.33 -2.18
CA THR A 145 -0.43 17.23 -2.11
C THR A 145 0.23 18.27 -2.99
N ARG A 146 1.10 19.08 -2.40
CA ARG A 146 2.04 19.90 -3.17
C ARG A 146 3.32 19.09 -3.39
N VAL A 147 3.73 18.90 -4.64
CA VAL A 147 4.93 18.09 -5.01
C VAL A 147 6.17 18.49 -4.21
N ARG A 148 6.34 19.79 -3.92
CA ARG A 148 7.44 20.31 -3.11
C ARG A 148 7.44 19.74 -1.69
N ASP A 149 6.27 19.49 -1.13
CA ASP A 149 6.11 19.03 0.25
C ASP A 149 6.44 17.54 0.40
N LEU A 150 6.33 16.74 -0.68
CA LEU A 150 6.71 15.32 -0.70
C LEU A 150 8.21 15.10 -0.49
N LEU A 151 9.03 16.02 -0.97
CA LEU A 151 10.50 15.91 -0.92
C LEU A 151 11.07 16.36 0.43
N THR A 152 10.30 17.06 1.25
CA THR A 152 10.73 17.49 2.58
C THR A 152 10.27 16.48 3.64
N ARG A 153 11.01 16.38 4.77
CA ARG A 153 10.61 15.50 5.89
C ARG A 153 9.23 15.83 6.47
N SER A 154 8.75 17.07 6.28
CA SER A 154 7.46 17.57 6.76
C SER A 154 6.32 17.40 5.75
N GLY A 155 6.60 17.06 4.50
CA GLY A 155 5.62 17.20 3.42
C GLY A 155 4.39 16.28 3.50
N THR A 156 4.52 15.09 4.07
CA THR A 156 3.36 14.23 4.33
C THR A 156 2.60 14.59 5.60
N GLU A 157 3.21 15.34 6.51
CA GLU A 157 2.56 15.81 7.74
C GLU A 157 1.67 17.02 7.48
N THR A 158 1.93 17.80 6.42
CA THR A 158 1.22 19.04 6.09
C THR A 158 0.13 18.86 5.04
N SER A 159 0.13 17.78 4.26
CA SER A 159 -0.93 17.50 3.28
C SER A 159 -2.26 17.26 3.99
N GLN A 160 -3.31 17.98 3.58
CA GLN A 160 -4.67 17.73 4.05
C GLN A 160 -5.36 16.68 3.17
N PRO A 161 -6.30 15.91 3.71
CA PRO A 161 -7.16 15.09 2.86
C PRO A 161 -8.01 15.97 1.95
N MET A 162 -8.33 15.47 0.77
CA MET A 162 -9.35 16.10 -0.06
C MET A 162 -10.68 16.08 0.71
N PRO A 163 -11.47 17.17 0.65
CA PRO A 163 -12.75 17.23 1.34
C PRO A 163 -13.63 16.00 1.04
N ASP A 164 -14.26 15.44 2.07
CA ASP A 164 -15.11 14.24 2.02
C ASP A 164 -14.43 12.91 1.61
N ALA A 165 -13.17 12.92 1.17
CA ALA A 165 -12.48 11.72 0.69
C ALA A 165 -12.41 10.60 1.73
N PRO A 166 -12.02 10.85 3.00
CA PRO A 166 -11.97 9.79 4.01
C PRO A 166 -13.33 9.16 4.30
N GLU A 167 -14.38 9.99 4.39
CA GLU A 167 -15.75 9.58 4.68
C GLU A 167 -16.30 8.72 3.56
N VAL A 168 -16.22 9.22 2.31
CA VAL A 168 -16.74 8.53 1.13
C VAL A 168 -16.00 7.21 0.91
N LEU A 169 -14.68 7.19 1.06
CA LEU A 169 -13.93 5.93 0.93
C LEU A 169 -14.28 4.93 2.03
N ARG A 170 -14.54 5.37 3.28
CA ARG A 170 -15.02 4.46 4.33
C ARG A 170 -16.41 3.89 4.02
N GLU A 171 -17.31 4.68 3.45
CA GLU A 171 -18.61 4.22 3.00
C GLU A 171 -18.46 3.16 1.90
N LEU A 172 -17.62 3.44 0.89
CA LEU A 172 -17.35 2.51 -0.21
C LEU A 172 -16.61 1.24 0.26
N ALA A 173 -15.75 1.34 1.25
CA ALA A 173 -15.00 0.20 1.81
C ALA A 173 -15.89 -0.83 2.53
N GLN A 174 -17.17 -0.53 2.76
CA GLN A 174 -18.14 -1.53 3.22
C GLN A 174 -18.48 -2.57 2.15
N SER A 175 -18.25 -2.23 0.88
CA SER A 175 -18.57 -3.09 -0.27
C SER A 175 -17.35 -3.37 -1.17
N PHE A 176 -16.28 -2.61 -1.05
CA PHE A 176 -15.07 -2.74 -1.87
C PHE A 176 -13.83 -2.91 -1.01
N HIS A 177 -12.92 -3.72 -1.48
CA HIS A 177 -11.52 -3.61 -1.06
C HIS A 177 -10.88 -2.39 -1.74
N VAL A 178 -10.31 -1.49 -0.97
CA VAL A 178 -9.67 -0.27 -1.49
C VAL A 178 -8.19 -0.53 -1.71
N VAL A 179 -7.70 -0.24 -2.92
CA VAL A 179 -6.27 -0.28 -3.28
C VAL A 179 -5.79 1.13 -3.57
N TYR A 180 -4.78 1.59 -2.85
CA TYR A 180 -4.13 2.88 -3.09
C TYR A 180 -2.97 2.70 -4.09
N LEU A 181 -3.18 3.11 -5.34
CA LEU A 181 -2.20 2.96 -6.42
C LEU A 181 -1.56 4.31 -6.76
N THR A 182 -0.35 4.55 -6.28
CA THR A 182 0.32 5.85 -6.37
C THR A 182 1.65 5.78 -7.10
N THR A 183 2.04 6.88 -7.73
CA THR A 183 3.38 7.07 -8.30
C THR A 183 4.37 7.72 -7.31
N ARG A 184 4.03 7.76 -6.04
CA ARG A 184 5.00 8.11 -4.99
C ARG A 184 6.12 7.08 -4.98
N PRO A 185 7.38 7.50 -4.78
CA PRO A 185 8.48 6.57 -4.57
C PRO A 185 8.22 5.65 -3.37
N ARG A 186 8.67 4.39 -3.47
CA ARG A 186 8.48 3.38 -2.40
C ARG A 186 9.04 3.83 -1.04
N GLU A 187 10.05 4.70 -1.01
CA GLU A 187 10.63 5.26 0.21
C GLU A 187 9.61 6.08 1.02
N LEU A 188 8.54 6.52 0.38
CA LEU A 188 7.44 7.26 1.01
C LEU A 188 6.29 6.35 1.50
N ILE A 189 6.35 5.02 1.27
CA ILE A 189 5.30 4.09 1.72
C ILE A 189 5.01 4.22 3.23
N PRO A 190 6.01 4.17 4.14
CA PRO A 190 5.72 4.25 5.57
C PRO A 190 4.95 5.53 5.94
N LYS A 191 5.37 6.67 5.38
CA LYS A 191 4.72 7.96 5.61
C LYS A 191 3.32 8.03 4.98
N THR A 192 3.14 7.44 3.80
CA THR A 192 1.83 7.42 3.14
C THR A 192 0.84 6.58 3.93
N ARG A 193 1.23 5.41 4.45
CA ARG A 193 0.38 4.58 5.32
C ARG A 193 0.00 5.31 6.60
N GLU A 194 0.99 5.90 7.29
CA GLU A 194 0.75 6.68 8.51
C GLU A 194 -0.21 7.84 8.25
N TRP A 195 -0.05 8.53 7.14
CA TRP A 195 -0.93 9.63 6.74
C TRP A 195 -2.36 9.15 6.47
N LEU A 196 -2.54 8.07 5.71
CA LEU A 196 -3.85 7.47 5.45
C LEU A 196 -4.55 7.06 6.77
N GLN A 197 -3.82 6.39 7.65
CA GLN A 197 -4.33 5.98 8.95
C GLN A 197 -4.72 7.17 9.83
N ARG A 198 -3.86 8.19 9.93
CA ARG A 198 -4.08 9.41 10.72
C ARG A 198 -5.32 10.17 10.28
N HIS A 199 -5.59 10.20 8.99
CA HIS A 199 -6.76 10.88 8.42
C HIS A 199 -8.00 9.96 8.28
N GLY A 200 -7.97 8.76 8.85
CA GLY A 200 -9.12 7.87 8.94
C GLY A 200 -9.55 7.26 7.61
N PHE A 201 -8.65 7.12 6.66
CA PHE A 201 -8.90 6.36 5.44
C PHE A 201 -9.05 4.86 5.73
N PRO A 202 -9.85 4.12 4.95
CA PRO A 202 -9.98 2.68 5.12
C PRO A 202 -8.64 1.95 4.88
N ALA A 203 -8.45 0.83 5.56
CA ALA A 203 -7.27 -0.01 5.36
C ALA A 203 -7.26 -0.59 3.93
N GLY A 204 -6.09 -0.59 3.31
CA GLY A 204 -5.86 -1.14 1.99
C GLY A 204 -4.39 -1.08 1.60
N PRO A 205 -3.93 -1.93 0.66
CA PRO A 205 -2.55 -1.93 0.23
C PRO A 205 -2.17 -0.62 -0.44
N VAL A 206 -0.99 -0.08 -0.07
CA VAL A 206 -0.36 1.06 -0.74
C VAL A 206 0.65 0.52 -1.74
N LEU A 207 0.27 0.53 -3.02
CA LEU A 207 1.11 0.13 -4.15
C LEU A 207 1.85 1.37 -4.65
N ALA A 208 3.11 1.51 -4.26
CA ALA A 208 3.97 2.64 -4.59
C ALA A 208 4.98 2.29 -5.69
N TRP A 209 5.50 3.31 -6.33
CA TRP A 209 6.39 3.15 -7.47
C TRP A 209 7.82 2.81 -7.05
N ASP A 210 8.26 1.63 -7.41
CA ASP A 210 9.64 1.20 -7.30
C ASP A 210 10.27 1.18 -8.72
N VAL A 211 11.06 2.20 -9.02
CA VAL A 211 11.66 2.39 -10.36
C VAL A 211 12.71 1.33 -10.72
N ASP A 212 13.25 0.63 -9.72
CA ASP A 212 14.23 -0.45 -9.96
C ASP A 212 13.54 -1.74 -10.40
N ARG A 213 12.25 -1.89 -10.09
CA ARG A 213 11.47 -3.10 -10.38
C ARG A 213 10.39 -2.92 -11.43
N HIS A 214 9.97 -1.69 -11.68
CA HIS A 214 8.85 -1.37 -12.54
C HIS A 214 9.24 -0.40 -13.65
N SER A 215 8.34 -0.21 -14.60
CA SER A 215 8.51 0.74 -15.70
C SER A 215 8.82 2.16 -15.22
N TRP A 216 9.71 2.86 -15.91
CA TRP A 216 10.03 4.27 -15.69
C TRP A 216 8.89 5.24 -16.01
N SER A 217 7.84 4.77 -16.67
CA SER A 217 6.66 5.56 -17.03
C SER A 217 5.58 5.41 -15.95
N PRO A 218 5.10 6.51 -15.31
CA PRO A 218 3.99 6.46 -14.34
C PRO A 218 2.75 5.74 -14.87
N ARG A 219 2.43 5.95 -16.15
CA ARG A 219 1.30 5.27 -16.80
C ARG A 219 1.53 3.77 -16.95
N ASP A 220 2.75 3.38 -17.35
CA ASP A 220 3.07 1.98 -17.62
C ASP A 220 3.21 1.22 -16.31
N TYR A 221 3.78 1.83 -15.27
CA TYR A 221 3.76 1.32 -13.91
C TYR A 221 2.32 1.05 -13.42
N LYS A 222 1.42 2.04 -13.49
CA LYS A 222 0.02 1.83 -13.07
C LYS A 222 -0.67 0.72 -13.87
N ARG A 223 -0.35 0.58 -15.15
CA ARG A 223 -0.87 -0.54 -15.95
C ARG A 223 -0.35 -1.89 -15.49
N GLU A 224 0.95 -2.02 -15.25
CA GLU A 224 1.56 -3.24 -14.72
C GLU A 224 0.89 -3.68 -13.42
N ARG A 225 0.70 -2.75 -12.46
CA ARG A 225 0.03 -3.06 -11.19
C ARG A 225 -1.45 -3.44 -11.36
N LEU A 226 -2.14 -2.82 -12.33
CA LEU A 226 -3.52 -3.21 -12.65
C LEU A 226 -3.59 -4.57 -13.33
N ASP A 227 -2.60 -4.94 -14.14
CA ASP A 227 -2.50 -6.27 -14.72
C ASP A 227 -2.34 -7.33 -13.63
N ASP A 228 -1.39 -7.12 -12.71
CA ASP A 228 -1.18 -8.02 -11.56
C ASP A 228 -2.47 -8.21 -10.74
N LEU A 229 -3.22 -7.12 -10.49
CA LEU A 229 -4.48 -7.18 -9.76
C LEU A 229 -5.56 -7.94 -10.56
N GLN A 230 -5.66 -7.71 -11.87
CA GLN A 230 -6.67 -8.37 -12.72
C GLN A 230 -6.35 -9.84 -13.01
N ASP A 231 -5.08 -10.22 -12.96
CA ASP A 231 -4.67 -11.64 -13.06
C ASP A 231 -5.05 -12.41 -11.78
N ALA A 232 -4.94 -11.76 -10.61
CA ALA A 232 -5.31 -12.37 -9.34
C ALA A 232 -6.83 -12.33 -9.06
N PHE A 233 -7.52 -11.23 -9.44
CA PHE A 233 -8.90 -10.95 -9.03
C PHE A 233 -9.82 -10.68 -10.21
N ALA A 234 -11.01 -11.25 -10.17
CA ALA A 234 -11.99 -11.11 -11.25
C ALA A 234 -12.76 -9.78 -11.22
N ALA A 235 -12.80 -9.09 -10.07
CA ALA A 235 -13.67 -7.95 -9.82
C ALA A 235 -12.88 -6.63 -9.53
N VAL A 236 -11.81 -6.37 -10.29
CA VAL A 236 -11.12 -5.07 -10.29
C VAL A 236 -11.86 -4.14 -11.24
N ASN A 237 -12.89 -3.43 -10.73
CA ASN A 237 -13.91 -2.85 -11.59
C ASN A 237 -13.85 -1.33 -11.69
N ILE A 238 -13.38 -0.62 -10.66
CA ILE A 238 -13.49 0.83 -10.55
C ILE A 238 -12.12 1.45 -10.32
N GLY A 239 -11.84 2.55 -11.03
CA GLY A 239 -10.65 3.36 -10.84
C GLY A 239 -11.01 4.83 -10.63
N ILE A 240 -10.50 5.45 -9.56
CA ILE A 240 -10.67 6.88 -9.24
C ILE A 240 -9.30 7.56 -9.27
N GLY A 241 -9.18 8.65 -10.02
CA GLY A 241 -7.93 9.41 -10.14
C GLY A 241 -8.17 10.84 -10.62
N ASP A 242 -7.10 11.63 -10.75
CA ASP A 242 -7.16 13.03 -11.22
C ASP A 242 -6.36 13.28 -12.49
N ARG A 243 -5.34 12.47 -12.77
CA ARG A 243 -4.39 12.71 -13.85
C ARG A 243 -4.70 11.93 -15.12
N SER A 244 -4.23 12.46 -16.26
CA SER A 244 -4.39 11.82 -17.57
C SER A 244 -3.74 10.43 -17.65
N HIS A 245 -2.70 10.14 -16.84
CA HIS A 245 -2.09 8.83 -16.80
C HIS A 245 -2.96 7.81 -16.05
N ASP A 246 -3.70 8.22 -15.00
CA ASP A 246 -4.69 7.39 -14.31
C ASP A 246 -5.80 7.00 -15.27
N ARG A 247 -6.42 8.01 -15.90
CA ARG A 247 -7.44 7.80 -16.91
C ARG A 247 -7.01 6.80 -17.98
N LYS A 248 -5.79 6.99 -18.53
CA LYS A 248 -5.25 6.09 -19.56
C LYS A 248 -5.00 4.67 -19.07
N ALA A 249 -4.52 4.52 -17.82
CA ALA A 249 -4.29 3.22 -17.22
C ALA A 249 -5.61 2.50 -16.95
N TYR A 250 -6.56 3.16 -16.26
CA TYR A 250 -7.85 2.60 -15.89
C TYR A 250 -8.72 2.25 -17.12
N SER A 251 -8.88 3.19 -18.07
CA SER A 251 -9.67 2.95 -19.28
C SER A 251 -9.10 1.82 -20.14
N LYS A 252 -7.77 1.73 -20.28
CA LYS A 252 -7.14 0.66 -21.04
C LYS A 252 -7.36 -0.71 -20.41
N ARG A 253 -7.45 -0.77 -19.08
CA ARG A 253 -7.76 -1.99 -18.30
C ARG A 253 -9.25 -2.20 -18.09
N LYS A 254 -10.07 -1.40 -18.78
CA LYS A 254 -11.52 -1.52 -18.74
C LYS A 254 -12.13 -1.31 -17.34
N LEU A 255 -11.54 -0.55 -16.45
CA LEU A 255 -12.17 -0.13 -15.21
C LEU A 255 -13.24 0.94 -15.50
N PHE A 256 -14.32 0.93 -14.72
CA PHE A 256 -15.21 2.07 -14.65
C PHE A 256 -14.41 3.24 -14.07
N THR A 257 -14.12 4.23 -14.95
CA THR A 257 -13.14 5.28 -14.65
C THR A 257 -13.84 6.55 -14.19
N ILE A 258 -13.52 7.00 -12.99
CA ILE A 258 -13.95 8.27 -12.39
C ILE A 258 -12.75 9.20 -12.30
N MET A 259 -12.90 10.42 -12.85
CA MET A 259 -11.87 11.45 -12.80
C MET A 259 -12.36 12.61 -11.94
N LEU A 260 -11.59 12.95 -10.89
CA LEU A 260 -11.80 14.13 -10.07
C LEU A 260 -11.11 15.33 -10.74
N ASP A 261 -11.79 15.92 -11.70
CA ASP A 261 -11.24 17.01 -12.51
C ASP A 261 -12.35 18.03 -12.81
N ARG A 262 -12.27 19.16 -12.14
CA ARG A 262 -13.23 20.27 -12.29
C ARG A 262 -13.09 20.99 -13.63
N ASP A 263 -11.87 21.07 -14.14
CA ASP A 263 -11.47 22.03 -15.17
C ASP A 263 -10.99 21.38 -16.48
N SER A 264 -11.13 20.06 -16.64
CA SER A 264 -10.62 19.40 -17.84
C SER A 264 -11.36 19.83 -19.10
N PRO A 265 -10.67 20.48 -20.05
CA PRO A 265 -11.28 20.85 -21.33
C PRO A 265 -11.51 19.65 -22.26
N LYS A 266 -10.93 18.50 -21.96
CA LYS A 266 -10.98 17.28 -22.78
C LYS A 266 -11.70 16.17 -22.04
N ARG A 267 -13.01 16.11 -22.19
CA ARG A 267 -13.79 14.94 -21.78
C ARG A 267 -13.60 13.81 -22.78
N VAL A 268 -13.44 12.60 -22.28
CA VAL A 268 -13.31 11.38 -23.08
C VAL A 268 -14.56 10.53 -22.83
N ASN A 269 -15.10 9.93 -23.90
CA ASN A 269 -16.22 8.99 -23.77
C ASN A 269 -15.83 7.84 -22.83
N ASP A 270 -16.80 7.27 -22.15
CA ASP A 270 -16.66 6.17 -21.19
C ASP A 270 -15.87 6.53 -19.90
N VAL A 271 -15.71 7.82 -19.61
CA VAL A 271 -15.10 8.34 -18.37
C VAL A 271 -16.06 9.31 -17.69
N VAL A 272 -16.29 9.10 -16.41
CA VAL A 272 -17.09 9.98 -15.57
C VAL A 272 -16.20 11.04 -14.95
N TYR A 273 -16.51 12.32 -15.19
CA TYR A 273 -15.81 13.46 -14.62
C TYR A 273 -16.65 14.09 -13.52
N LEU A 274 -16.12 14.14 -12.31
CA LEU A 274 -16.80 14.67 -11.13
C LEU A 274 -15.97 15.79 -10.50
N PRO A 275 -16.63 16.78 -9.89
CA PRO A 275 -15.93 17.91 -9.28
C PRO A 275 -15.21 17.56 -7.97
N ASP A 276 -15.74 16.61 -7.20
CA ASP A 276 -15.29 16.31 -5.84
C ASP A 276 -15.83 14.97 -5.33
N TRP A 277 -15.45 14.61 -4.11
CA TRP A 277 -15.86 13.38 -3.44
C TRP A 277 -17.34 13.36 -3.03
N SER A 278 -17.96 14.51 -2.80
CA SER A 278 -19.42 14.58 -2.57
C SER A 278 -20.17 14.06 -3.81
N ALA A 279 -19.76 14.48 -5.01
CA ALA A 279 -20.32 13.99 -6.26
C ALA A 279 -20.03 12.48 -6.49
N VAL A 280 -18.89 11.95 -6.00
CA VAL A 280 -18.64 10.51 -6.00
C VAL A 280 -19.67 9.78 -5.15
N ARG A 281 -19.91 10.24 -3.91
CA ARG A 281 -20.96 9.68 -3.02
C ARG A 281 -22.31 9.64 -3.72
N GLU A 282 -22.73 10.76 -4.34
CA GLU A 282 -23.98 10.82 -5.05
C GLU A 282 -24.06 9.87 -6.27
N LEU A 283 -22.94 9.74 -7.01
CA LEU A 283 -22.87 8.81 -8.13
C LEU A 283 -23.17 7.37 -7.66
N PHE A 284 -22.52 6.91 -6.61
CA PHE A 284 -22.73 5.57 -6.08
C PHE A 284 -24.14 5.40 -5.50
N ALA A 285 -24.66 6.39 -4.78
CA ALA A 285 -26.02 6.35 -4.23
C ALA A 285 -27.11 6.22 -5.31
N ARG A 286 -26.88 6.81 -6.48
CA ARG A 286 -27.82 6.77 -7.61
C ARG A 286 -27.64 5.56 -8.53
N ASN A 287 -26.56 4.80 -8.38
CA ASN A 287 -26.16 3.74 -9.29
C ASN A 287 -25.76 2.48 -8.52
N PRO A 288 -26.71 1.75 -7.91
CA PRO A 288 -26.43 0.53 -7.14
C PRO A 288 -25.68 -0.55 -7.93
N GLN A 289 -25.79 -0.56 -9.26
CA GLN A 289 -25.07 -1.48 -10.14
C GLN A 289 -23.54 -1.33 -10.04
N LEU A 290 -23.03 -0.18 -9.59
CA LEU A 290 -21.58 0.02 -9.37
C LEU A 290 -21.02 -0.86 -8.26
N PHE A 291 -21.86 -1.37 -7.36
CA PHE A 291 -21.45 -2.28 -6.29
C PHE A 291 -21.42 -3.75 -6.75
N SER A 292 -21.86 -4.05 -7.96
CA SER A 292 -21.83 -5.42 -8.48
C SER A 292 -20.41 -5.87 -8.79
N PRO A 293 -20.01 -7.08 -8.37
CA PRO A 293 -18.76 -7.70 -8.84
C PRO A 293 -18.72 -7.86 -10.37
N GLU A 294 -19.90 -8.01 -11.00
CA GLU A 294 -20.09 -8.16 -12.43
C GLU A 294 -20.50 -6.83 -13.09
N LEU A 295 -19.83 -5.74 -12.73
CA LEU A 295 -20.16 -4.41 -13.25
C LEU A 295 -20.21 -4.39 -14.77
N ARG A 296 -21.41 -4.14 -15.32
CA ARG A 296 -21.65 -3.99 -16.76
C ARG A 296 -21.45 -2.52 -17.15
N ARG A 297 -20.59 -2.27 -18.13
CA ARG A 297 -20.26 -0.91 -18.59
C ARG A 297 -21.30 -0.32 -19.53
N ASP A 298 -22.13 -1.16 -20.14
CA ASP A 298 -23.22 -0.78 -21.03
C ASP A 298 -24.49 -0.33 -20.27
N GLU A 299 -24.55 -0.53 -18.95
CA GLU A 299 -25.63 0.00 -18.14
C GLU A 299 -25.53 1.52 -17.96
N PRO A 300 -26.63 2.26 -18.13
CA PRO A 300 -26.63 3.71 -18.01
C PRO A 300 -26.33 4.15 -16.56
N VAL A 301 -25.33 4.99 -16.41
CA VAL A 301 -24.92 5.57 -15.12
C VAL A 301 -25.56 6.96 -14.97
N ARG A 302 -26.28 7.17 -13.85
CA ARG A 302 -26.95 8.45 -13.54
C ARG A 302 -25.93 9.40 -12.90
N LEU A 303 -25.47 10.36 -13.66
CA LEU A 303 -24.57 11.38 -13.13
C LEU A 303 -25.28 12.30 -12.12
N PRO A 304 -24.55 12.82 -11.11
CA PRO A 304 -25.06 13.88 -10.25
C PRO A 304 -25.48 15.09 -11.09
N VAL A 305 -26.63 15.66 -10.77
CA VAL A 305 -27.08 16.94 -11.38
C VAL A 305 -26.25 18.04 -10.71
N ARG A 306 -25.64 18.90 -11.54
CA ARG A 306 -24.86 20.07 -11.09
C ARG A 306 -25.76 21.13 -10.49
#